data_bd1d8d545e30ff735073948c67d7d06a
#
_entry.id   bd1d8d545e30ff735073948c67d7d06a
#
_cell.length_a   1.000
_cell.length_b   1.000
_cell.length_c   1.000
_cell.angle_alpha   90.00
_cell.angle_beta   90.00
_cell.angle_gamma   90.00
#
_symmetry.space_group_name_H-M   'P 1'
#
loop_
_entity.id
_entity.type
_entity.pdbx_description
1 polymer ?
#
loop_
_entity_poly.entity_id
_entity_poly.type
_entity_poly.pdbx_seq_one_letter_code
_entity_poly.pdbx_strand_id
1 'polypeptide(L)'
;MEPLRGGKLVNNLPKNAEKLIAEDPKKRTPAEIALRWLWNQPEVTCILSGMNTIEMVEENCRIASEAEAGEFGDEDFKLIEGLRESIREVTKVGCTACGYCQPCPKGVDIPAAFRYYNETVISGKRSARFEYAQAVGIRKEKSFPTQCIACGKCESHCPQGIKIIEELKNANKALRPWYIRVGTSVARRFMLK
;
A
#
# COMPACT_ATOMS: atom_id res chain seq x y z
N MET A 1 8.14 -10.56 -5.46
CA MET A 1 6.78 -11.09 -5.25
C MET A 1 5.80 -9.93 -5.06
N GLU A 2 4.54 -10.10 -5.42
CA GLU A 2 3.47 -9.07 -5.44
C GLU A 2 3.79 -7.83 -6.32
N PRO A 3 4.10 -8.01 -7.59
CA PRO A 3 4.49 -6.93 -8.49
C PRO A 3 3.41 -5.84 -8.59
N LEU A 4 2.14 -6.21 -8.45
CA LEU A 4 0.98 -5.31 -8.51
C LEU A 4 0.42 -4.94 -7.12
N ARG A 5 1.16 -5.18 -6.03
CA ARG A 5 0.77 -4.91 -4.63
C ARG A 5 -0.61 -5.50 -4.28
N GLY A 6 -0.82 -6.78 -4.61
CA GLY A 6 -2.13 -7.44 -4.43
C GLY A 6 -3.25 -6.83 -5.28
N GLY A 7 -2.94 -6.39 -6.50
CA GLY A 7 -3.89 -5.78 -7.44
C GLY A 7 -4.18 -4.30 -7.21
N LYS A 8 -3.58 -3.64 -6.21
CA LYS A 8 -3.84 -2.23 -5.91
C LYS A 8 -3.37 -1.28 -7.01
N LEU A 9 -2.29 -1.61 -7.69
CA LEU A 9 -1.79 -0.85 -8.83
C LEU A 9 -2.63 -1.03 -10.11
N VAL A 10 -3.68 -1.85 -10.05
CA VAL A 10 -4.62 -2.07 -11.15
C VAL A 10 -6.00 -1.50 -10.81
N ASN A 11 -6.51 -1.83 -9.61
CA ASN A 11 -7.91 -1.58 -9.25
C ASN A 11 -8.16 -0.33 -8.41
N ASN A 12 -7.10 0.23 -7.79
CA ASN A 12 -7.24 1.33 -6.82
C ASN A 12 -6.25 2.46 -7.09
N LEU A 13 -6.16 2.87 -8.35
CA LEU A 13 -5.33 4.00 -8.74
C LEU A 13 -5.98 5.35 -8.40
N PRO A 14 -5.20 6.40 -8.11
CA PRO A 14 -5.70 7.75 -8.04
C PRO A 14 -6.28 8.20 -9.40
N LYS A 15 -7.31 9.06 -9.38
CA LYS A 15 -7.95 9.56 -10.61
C LYS A 15 -6.98 10.18 -11.62
N ASN A 16 -5.95 10.88 -11.15
CA ASN A 16 -4.93 11.44 -12.03
C ASN A 16 -4.12 10.34 -12.72
N ALA A 17 -3.81 9.24 -12.02
CA ALA A 17 -3.12 8.10 -12.61
C ALA A 17 -4.02 7.37 -13.62
N GLU A 18 -5.31 7.18 -13.31
CA GLU A 18 -6.28 6.59 -14.26
C GLU A 18 -6.38 7.41 -15.54
N LYS A 19 -6.38 8.75 -15.44
CA LYS A 19 -6.39 9.64 -16.59
C LYS A 19 -5.13 9.50 -17.43
N LEU A 20 -3.95 9.48 -16.81
CA LEU A 20 -2.68 9.28 -17.54
C LEU A 20 -2.66 7.95 -18.30
N ILE A 21 -3.19 6.88 -17.70
CA ILE A 21 -3.27 5.57 -18.36
C ILE A 21 -4.28 5.61 -19.52
N ALA A 22 -5.42 6.27 -19.36
CA ALA A 22 -6.41 6.41 -20.43
C ALA A 22 -5.87 7.21 -21.63
N GLU A 23 -4.93 8.12 -21.38
CA GLU A 23 -4.25 8.93 -22.42
C GLU A 23 -3.02 8.21 -23.01
N ASP A 24 -2.65 7.00 -22.56
CA ASP A 24 -1.52 6.24 -23.09
C ASP A 24 -1.73 5.93 -24.60
N PRO A 25 -0.85 6.40 -25.49
CA PRO A 25 -0.97 6.15 -26.94
C PRO A 25 -0.96 4.66 -27.28
N LYS A 26 -0.27 3.85 -26.47
CA LYS A 26 -0.18 2.39 -26.62
C LYS A 26 -1.41 1.66 -26.07
N LYS A 27 -2.34 2.37 -25.41
CA LYS A 27 -3.59 1.82 -24.83
C LYS A 27 -3.37 0.61 -23.92
N ARG A 28 -2.26 0.60 -23.18
CA ARG A 28 -1.91 -0.49 -22.27
C ARG A 28 -2.79 -0.47 -21.03
N THR A 29 -3.06 -1.67 -20.50
CA THR A 29 -3.72 -1.80 -19.21
C THR A 29 -2.79 -1.39 -18.07
N PRO A 30 -3.31 -1.02 -16.87
CA PRO A 30 -2.49 -0.77 -15.68
C PRO A 30 -1.57 -1.95 -15.34
N ALA A 31 -2.07 -3.19 -15.52
CA ALA A 31 -1.28 -4.40 -15.31
C ALA A 31 -0.13 -4.50 -16.30
N GLU A 32 -0.39 -4.24 -17.57
CA GLU A 32 0.62 -4.28 -18.65
C GLU A 32 1.71 -3.23 -18.42
N ILE A 33 1.36 -1.99 -18.10
CA ILE A 33 2.34 -0.93 -17.78
C ILE A 33 3.24 -1.35 -16.63
N ALA A 34 2.67 -1.87 -15.54
CA ALA A 34 3.43 -2.24 -14.35
C ALA A 34 4.32 -3.47 -14.58
N LEU A 35 3.86 -4.49 -15.31
CA LEU A 35 4.63 -5.68 -15.61
C LEU A 35 5.76 -5.39 -16.61
N ARG A 36 5.48 -4.64 -17.68
CA ARG A 36 6.50 -4.21 -18.65
C ARG A 36 7.54 -3.31 -18.00
N TRP A 37 7.16 -2.42 -17.08
CA TRP A 37 8.11 -1.64 -16.27
C TRP A 37 9.12 -2.52 -15.53
N LEU A 38 8.67 -3.63 -14.94
CA LEU A 38 9.56 -4.55 -14.25
C LEU A 38 10.48 -5.29 -15.23
N TRP A 39 9.95 -5.82 -16.34
CA TRP A 39 10.75 -6.53 -17.35
C TRP A 39 11.65 -5.62 -18.17
N ASN A 40 11.35 -4.32 -18.23
CA ASN A 40 12.25 -3.35 -18.85
C ASN A 40 13.63 -3.30 -18.17
N GLN A 41 13.73 -3.76 -16.93
CA GLN A 41 14.97 -3.81 -16.17
C GLN A 41 15.66 -5.16 -16.44
N PRO A 42 16.89 -5.16 -17.02
CA PRO A 42 17.57 -6.40 -17.43
C PRO A 42 17.89 -7.35 -16.27
N GLU A 43 17.89 -6.83 -15.03
CA GLU A 43 18.11 -7.63 -13.82
C GLU A 43 16.89 -8.46 -13.41
N VAL A 44 15.70 -8.15 -13.95
CA VAL A 44 14.45 -8.83 -13.60
C VAL A 44 14.19 -9.98 -14.57
N THR A 45 14.62 -11.16 -14.19
CA THR A 45 14.44 -12.38 -15.00
C THR A 45 13.03 -12.98 -14.89
N CYS A 46 12.42 -12.92 -13.70
CA CYS A 46 11.13 -13.58 -13.43
C CYS A 46 10.25 -12.73 -12.51
N ILE A 47 8.96 -12.65 -12.85
CA ILE A 47 7.94 -11.98 -12.04
C ILE A 47 6.94 -13.01 -11.54
N LEU A 48 6.76 -13.07 -10.20
CA LEU A 48 5.73 -13.90 -9.58
C LEU A 48 4.47 -13.09 -9.38
N SER A 49 3.44 -13.38 -10.18
CA SER A 49 2.13 -12.73 -10.12
C SER A 49 1.07 -13.67 -9.53
N GLY A 50 0.23 -13.15 -8.64
CA GLY A 50 -0.95 -13.87 -8.14
C GLY A 50 -2.13 -13.65 -9.05
N MET A 51 -2.51 -14.68 -9.83
CA MET A 51 -3.62 -14.67 -10.77
C MET A 51 -4.71 -15.60 -10.25
N ASN A 52 -5.96 -15.14 -10.23
CA ASN A 52 -7.09 -15.89 -9.70
C ASN A 52 -8.21 -16.11 -10.73
N THR A 53 -8.03 -15.63 -11.97
CA THR A 53 -8.93 -15.90 -13.10
C THR A 53 -8.11 -16.30 -14.33
N ILE A 54 -8.76 -16.98 -15.27
CA ILE A 54 -8.14 -17.43 -16.53
C ILE A 54 -7.71 -16.23 -17.37
N GLU A 55 -8.53 -15.19 -17.43
CA GLU A 55 -8.27 -13.97 -18.18
C GLU A 55 -6.97 -13.27 -17.69
N MET A 56 -6.74 -13.23 -16.36
CA MET A 56 -5.50 -12.70 -15.81
C MET A 56 -4.28 -13.54 -16.20
N VAL A 57 -4.43 -14.86 -16.29
CA VAL A 57 -3.35 -15.74 -16.73
C VAL A 57 -3.03 -15.48 -18.20
N GLU A 58 -4.06 -15.44 -19.05
CA GLU A 58 -3.91 -15.20 -20.49
C GLU A 58 -3.26 -13.83 -20.76
N GLU A 59 -3.78 -12.76 -20.12
CA GLU A 59 -3.22 -11.42 -20.25
C GLU A 59 -1.76 -11.36 -19.78
N ASN A 60 -1.44 -11.88 -18.60
CA ASN A 60 -0.09 -11.86 -18.08
C ASN A 60 0.88 -12.71 -18.90
N CYS A 61 0.44 -13.84 -19.44
CA CYS A 61 1.26 -14.66 -20.35
C CYS A 61 1.54 -13.91 -21.67
N ARG A 62 0.53 -13.26 -22.24
CA ARG A 62 0.70 -12.43 -23.45
C ARG A 62 1.73 -11.32 -23.17
N ILE A 63 1.55 -10.55 -22.10
CA ILE A 63 2.46 -9.48 -21.73
C ILE A 63 3.89 -10.01 -21.54
N ALA A 64 4.04 -11.15 -20.87
CA ALA A 64 5.35 -11.75 -20.62
C ALA A 64 6.05 -12.24 -21.90
N SER A 65 5.27 -12.70 -22.90
CA SER A 65 5.83 -13.17 -24.19
C SER A 65 6.23 -12.03 -25.13
N GLU A 66 5.69 -10.84 -24.91
CA GLU A 66 5.92 -9.66 -25.74
C GLU A 66 6.89 -8.64 -25.13
N ALA A 67 7.11 -8.69 -23.80
CA ALA A 67 7.95 -7.74 -23.10
C ALA A 67 9.44 -8.00 -23.35
N GLU A 68 10.19 -6.94 -23.64
CA GLU A 68 11.63 -7.00 -23.83
C GLU A 68 12.37 -6.07 -22.85
N ALA A 69 13.56 -6.48 -22.42
CA ALA A 69 14.40 -5.65 -21.56
C ALA A 69 14.89 -4.41 -22.32
N GLY A 70 14.74 -3.23 -21.73
CA GLY A 70 15.17 -1.97 -22.34
C GLY A 70 14.22 -1.44 -23.43
N GLU A 71 13.00 -1.96 -23.53
CA GLU A 71 12.02 -1.52 -24.54
C GLU A 71 11.42 -0.11 -24.29
N PHE A 72 11.57 0.43 -23.06
CA PHE A 72 10.98 1.71 -22.70
C PHE A 72 11.75 2.90 -23.33
N GLY A 73 11.00 3.74 -24.05
CA GLY A 73 11.48 5.03 -24.52
C GLY A 73 11.10 6.20 -23.60
N ASP A 74 11.46 7.42 -24.01
CA ASP A 74 11.23 8.64 -23.22
C ASP A 74 9.75 8.86 -22.85
N GLU A 75 8.81 8.50 -23.74
CA GLU A 75 7.37 8.62 -23.47
C GLU A 75 6.91 7.65 -22.38
N ASP A 76 7.45 6.43 -22.37
CA ASP A 76 7.14 5.43 -21.34
C ASP A 76 7.67 5.90 -19.98
N PHE A 77 8.89 6.43 -19.95
CA PHE A 77 9.45 6.97 -18.70
C PHE A 77 8.67 8.19 -18.20
N LYS A 78 8.20 9.07 -19.07
CA LYS A 78 7.32 10.19 -18.68
C LYS A 78 6.00 9.70 -18.08
N LEU A 79 5.39 8.68 -18.69
CA LEU A 79 4.18 8.07 -18.15
C LEU A 79 4.42 7.49 -16.76
N ILE A 80 5.49 6.71 -16.60
CA ILE A 80 5.85 6.11 -15.30
C ILE A 80 6.08 7.17 -14.23
N GLU A 81 6.80 8.27 -14.54
CA GLU A 81 7.03 9.33 -13.54
C GLU A 81 5.73 10.07 -13.19
N GLY A 82 4.87 10.35 -14.17
CA GLY A 82 3.54 10.93 -13.91
C GLY A 82 2.66 10.03 -13.02
N LEU A 83 2.67 8.71 -13.25
CA LEU A 83 1.98 7.72 -12.40
C LEU A 83 2.55 7.73 -10.98
N ARG A 84 3.87 7.75 -10.86
CA ARG A 84 4.60 7.79 -9.59
C ARG A 84 4.28 9.05 -8.78
N GLU A 85 4.26 10.21 -9.41
CA GLU A 85 3.88 11.47 -8.77
C GLU A 85 2.42 11.43 -8.32
N SER A 86 1.49 11.00 -9.17
CA SER A 86 0.08 10.86 -8.84
C SER A 86 -0.16 9.96 -7.61
N ILE A 87 0.61 8.86 -7.48
CA ILE A 87 0.53 7.97 -6.32
C ILE A 87 1.15 8.63 -5.08
N ARG A 88 2.26 9.37 -5.24
CA ARG A 88 2.92 10.09 -4.14
C ARG A 88 2.04 11.18 -3.54
N GLU A 89 1.34 11.96 -4.36
CA GLU A 89 0.43 13.02 -3.92
C GLU A 89 -0.66 12.52 -2.97
N VAL A 90 -1.15 11.31 -3.18
CA VAL A 90 -2.18 10.71 -2.33
C VAL A 90 -1.62 9.89 -1.18
N THR A 91 -0.31 9.62 -1.16
CA THR A 91 0.37 8.86 -0.10
C THR A 91 0.65 9.74 1.10
N LYS A 92 -0.03 9.53 2.21
CA LYS A 92 0.16 10.34 3.44
C LYS A 92 1.47 10.07 4.15
N VAL A 93 1.86 8.81 4.20
CA VAL A 93 3.10 8.36 4.85
C VAL A 93 3.86 7.43 3.92
N GLY A 94 5.09 7.79 3.57
CA GLY A 94 5.97 7.04 2.67
C GLY A 94 6.55 5.75 3.30
N CYS A 95 5.74 5.02 4.06
CA CYS A 95 6.16 3.79 4.71
C CYS A 95 6.24 2.63 3.70
N THR A 96 7.41 1.98 3.62
CA THR A 96 7.67 0.82 2.76
C THR A 96 7.37 -0.53 3.43
N ALA A 97 6.88 -0.51 4.68
CA ALA A 97 6.63 -1.70 5.50
C ALA A 97 7.86 -2.61 5.72
N CYS A 98 9.08 -2.05 5.67
CA CYS A 98 10.33 -2.80 5.84
C CYS A 98 10.50 -3.46 7.22
N GLY A 99 9.75 -3.04 8.23
CA GLY A 99 9.73 -3.66 9.56
C GLY A 99 10.84 -3.21 10.52
N TYR A 100 11.81 -2.38 10.12
CA TYR A 100 12.92 -1.96 11.00
C TYR A 100 12.50 -1.17 12.23
N CYS A 101 11.29 -0.61 12.24
CA CYS A 101 10.67 0.01 13.43
C CYS A 101 10.10 -1.02 14.42
N GLN A 102 10.16 -2.31 14.12
CA GLN A 102 9.70 -3.40 14.96
C GLN A 102 10.90 -4.18 15.56
N PRO A 103 10.76 -4.78 16.76
CA PRO A 103 9.57 -4.73 17.61
C PRO A 103 9.45 -3.38 18.35
N CYS A 104 8.23 -2.83 18.39
CA CYS A 104 7.95 -1.67 19.23
C CYS A 104 7.89 -2.10 20.72
N PRO A 105 8.59 -1.43 21.65
CA PRO A 105 8.59 -1.82 23.06
C PRO A 105 7.21 -1.72 23.73
N LYS A 106 6.26 -1.03 23.11
CA LYS A 106 4.85 -0.95 23.54
C LYS A 106 3.89 -1.69 22.63
N GLY A 107 4.40 -2.56 21.75
CA GLY A 107 3.58 -3.41 20.89
C GLY A 107 2.78 -2.68 19.82
N VAL A 108 3.13 -1.44 19.47
CA VAL A 108 2.43 -0.72 18.38
C VAL A 108 2.77 -1.36 17.05
N ASP A 109 1.75 -1.76 16.27
CA ASP A 109 1.93 -2.20 14.88
C ASP A 109 2.02 -0.97 13.97
N ILE A 110 3.23 -0.41 13.87
CA ILE A 110 3.51 0.81 13.12
C ILE A 110 3.25 0.62 11.62
N PRO A 111 3.76 -0.45 10.96
CA PRO A 111 3.51 -0.68 9.55
C PRO A 111 2.01 -0.82 9.22
N ALA A 112 1.25 -1.56 10.02
CA ALA A 112 -0.18 -1.69 9.81
C ALA A 112 -0.91 -0.36 9.99
N ALA A 113 -0.56 0.44 10.99
CA ALA A 113 -1.15 1.76 11.20
C ALA A 113 -0.96 2.66 9.97
N PHE A 114 0.25 2.70 9.39
CA PHE A 114 0.55 3.52 8.21
C PHE A 114 -0.07 2.97 6.93
N ARG A 115 -0.08 1.65 6.75
CA ARG A 115 -0.77 1.01 5.64
C ARG A 115 -2.23 1.45 5.57
N TYR A 116 -3.00 1.26 6.64
CA TYR A 116 -4.42 1.61 6.66
C TYR A 116 -4.65 3.13 6.67
N TYR A 117 -3.69 3.92 7.17
CA TYR A 117 -3.77 5.36 7.06
C TYR A 117 -3.66 5.83 5.61
N ASN A 118 -2.77 5.27 4.82
CA ASN A 118 -2.69 5.51 3.38
C ASN A 118 -3.96 5.01 2.65
N GLU A 119 -4.50 3.85 3.03
CA GLU A 119 -5.75 3.33 2.47
C GLU A 119 -6.95 4.29 2.66
N THR A 120 -6.90 5.18 3.65
CA THR A 120 -7.99 6.18 3.81
C THR A 120 -8.16 7.11 2.63
N VAL A 121 -7.16 7.25 1.77
CA VAL A 121 -7.22 8.06 0.54
C VAL A 121 -7.59 7.20 -0.66
N ILE A 122 -7.01 6.02 -0.75
CA ILE A 122 -7.16 5.11 -1.90
C ILE A 122 -8.53 4.43 -1.89
N SER A 123 -8.84 3.72 -0.81
CA SER A 123 -10.09 2.93 -0.66
C SER A 123 -11.19 3.67 0.11
N GLY A 124 -10.91 4.90 0.51
CA GLY A 124 -11.82 5.73 1.30
C GLY A 124 -11.79 5.44 2.81
N LYS A 125 -12.15 6.48 3.60
CA LYS A 125 -12.06 6.44 5.07
C LYS A 125 -12.89 5.32 5.71
N ARG A 126 -14.05 4.97 5.13
CA ARG A 126 -14.97 3.98 5.71
C ARG A 126 -14.39 2.57 5.58
N SER A 127 -13.92 2.19 4.38
CA SER A 127 -13.29 0.89 4.10
C SER A 127 -12.02 0.71 4.94
N ALA A 128 -11.10 1.66 4.88
CA ALA A 128 -9.84 1.61 5.64
C ALA A 128 -10.04 1.47 7.15
N ARG A 129 -11.06 2.14 7.73
CA ARG A 129 -11.41 2.02 9.15
C ARG A 129 -11.93 0.63 9.50
N PHE A 130 -12.78 0.08 8.64
CA PHE A 130 -13.34 -1.25 8.84
C PHE A 130 -12.24 -2.32 8.77
N GLU A 131 -11.42 -2.30 7.74
CA GLU A 131 -10.28 -3.21 7.58
C GLU A 131 -9.28 -3.09 8.74
N TYR A 132 -8.96 -1.87 9.15
CA TYR A 132 -8.11 -1.63 10.32
C TYR A 132 -8.70 -2.19 11.61
N ALA A 133 -10.01 -2.00 11.81
CA ALA A 133 -10.72 -2.54 12.96
C ALA A 133 -10.67 -4.07 12.99
N GLN A 134 -10.82 -4.74 11.86
CA GLN A 134 -10.69 -6.19 11.75
C GLN A 134 -9.24 -6.67 11.93
N ALA A 135 -8.29 -6.05 11.24
CA ALA A 135 -6.91 -6.52 11.22
C ALA A 135 -6.13 -6.21 12.52
N VAL A 136 -6.44 -5.09 13.17
CA VAL A 136 -5.71 -4.59 14.34
C VAL A 136 -6.62 -4.44 15.55
N GLY A 137 -7.86 -3.99 15.32
CA GLY A 137 -8.78 -3.60 16.37
C GLY A 137 -9.25 -4.74 17.27
N ILE A 138 -9.44 -5.95 16.71
CA ILE A 138 -9.96 -7.12 17.40
C ILE A 138 -8.89 -8.16 17.78
N ARG A 139 -7.61 -7.88 17.55
CA ARG A 139 -6.52 -8.79 17.98
C ARG A 139 -6.52 -8.98 19.48
N LYS A 140 -6.09 -10.17 19.95
CA LYS A 140 -5.95 -10.49 21.37
C LYS A 140 -5.03 -9.48 22.08
N GLU A 141 -3.89 -9.18 21.49
CA GLU A 141 -2.99 -8.15 21.99
C GLU A 141 -3.31 -6.79 21.34
N LYS A 142 -3.32 -5.76 22.18
CA LYS A 142 -3.52 -4.40 21.69
C LYS A 142 -2.24 -3.95 20.98
N SER A 143 -2.39 -3.37 19.79
CA SER A 143 -1.27 -2.87 18.99
C SER A 143 -1.56 -1.48 18.37
N PHE A 144 -2.32 -0.68 19.11
CA PHE A 144 -2.81 0.61 18.66
C PHE A 144 -1.75 1.72 18.71
N PRO A 145 -1.83 2.73 17.82
CA PRO A 145 -1.00 3.92 17.88
C PRO A 145 -1.03 4.66 19.22
N THR A 146 -2.15 4.54 19.97
CA THR A 146 -2.30 5.16 21.31
C THR A 146 -1.40 4.58 22.39
N GLN A 147 -0.76 3.43 22.15
CA GLN A 147 0.21 2.84 23.07
C GLN A 147 1.62 3.45 22.93
N CYS A 148 1.81 4.30 21.92
CA CYS A 148 3.09 4.96 21.69
C CYS A 148 3.45 5.88 22.86
N ILE A 149 4.64 5.66 23.42
CA ILE A 149 5.21 6.47 24.51
C ILE A 149 6.22 7.50 24.01
N ALA A 150 6.29 7.72 22.71
CA ALA A 150 7.19 8.67 22.07
C ALA A 150 8.69 8.46 22.40
N CYS A 151 9.15 7.21 22.52
CA CYS A 151 10.53 6.90 22.88
C CYS A 151 11.57 7.11 21.75
N GLY A 152 11.15 7.37 20.53
CA GLY A 152 12.01 7.67 19.37
C GLY A 152 12.73 6.48 18.71
N LYS A 153 12.77 5.29 19.32
CA LYS A 153 13.50 4.12 18.79
C LYS A 153 13.12 3.77 17.33
N CYS A 154 11.84 3.84 17.01
CA CYS A 154 11.36 3.53 15.66
C CYS A 154 11.82 4.54 14.61
N GLU A 155 11.96 5.81 14.99
CA GLU A 155 12.41 6.88 14.09
C GLU A 155 13.90 6.76 13.78
N SER A 156 14.73 6.41 14.78
CA SER A 156 16.18 6.20 14.58
C SER A 156 16.51 5.02 13.66
N HIS A 157 15.60 4.05 13.51
CA HIS A 157 15.77 2.89 12.63
C HIS A 157 15.02 3.01 11.30
N CYS A 158 14.30 4.12 11.06
CA CYS A 158 13.51 4.28 9.85
C CYS A 158 14.37 4.74 8.67
N PRO A 159 14.60 3.90 7.63
CA PRO A 159 15.42 4.29 6.49
C PRO A 159 14.72 5.36 5.62
N GLN A 160 13.42 5.58 5.82
CA GLN A 160 12.64 6.61 5.10
C GLN A 160 12.61 7.95 5.85
N GLY A 161 13.24 8.07 7.02
CA GLY A 161 13.23 9.30 7.82
C GLY A 161 11.84 9.77 8.27
N ILE A 162 10.88 8.85 8.42
CA ILE A 162 9.50 9.17 8.77
C ILE A 162 9.43 9.64 10.22
N LYS A 163 8.74 10.76 10.47
CA LYS A 163 8.38 11.21 11.83
C LYS A 163 7.27 10.33 12.39
N ILE A 164 7.64 9.12 12.79
CA ILE A 164 6.71 8.03 13.12
C ILE A 164 5.78 8.42 14.28
N ILE A 165 6.30 9.10 15.29
CA ILE A 165 5.51 9.50 16.47
C ILE A 165 4.39 10.46 16.09
N GLU A 166 4.68 11.42 15.22
CA GLU A 166 3.69 12.39 14.73
C GLU A 166 2.66 11.70 13.84
N GLU A 167 3.13 10.90 12.87
CA GLU A 167 2.27 10.21 11.92
C GLU A 167 1.40 9.14 12.59
N LEU A 168 1.82 8.53 13.67
CA LEU A 168 0.98 7.64 14.47
C LEU A 168 -0.20 8.38 15.13
N LYS A 169 -0.02 9.63 15.54
CA LYS A 169 -1.13 10.47 16.07
C LYS A 169 -2.13 10.76 14.96
N ASN A 170 -1.65 11.13 13.78
CA ASN A 170 -2.46 11.40 12.59
C ASN A 170 -3.23 10.14 12.16
N ALA A 171 -2.55 9.00 12.08
CA ALA A 171 -3.14 7.71 11.76
C ALA A 171 -4.23 7.31 12.77
N ASN A 172 -3.96 7.48 14.06
CA ASN A 172 -4.95 7.18 15.11
C ASN A 172 -6.21 8.05 14.97
N LYS A 173 -6.05 9.36 14.72
CA LYS A 173 -7.18 10.29 14.52
C LYS A 173 -8.01 9.89 13.30
N ALA A 174 -7.35 9.49 12.21
CA ALA A 174 -8.02 9.11 10.98
C ALA A 174 -8.73 7.75 11.06
N LEU A 175 -8.08 6.74 11.67
CA LEU A 175 -8.53 5.35 11.68
C LEU A 175 -9.45 5.00 12.85
N ARG A 176 -9.31 5.70 13.97
CA ARG A 176 -10.00 5.36 15.22
C ARG A 176 -10.87 6.52 15.77
N PRO A 177 -11.85 7.03 15.00
CA PRO A 177 -12.85 7.92 15.57
C PRO A 177 -13.60 7.22 16.71
N TRP A 178 -14.33 7.98 17.51
CA TRP A 178 -14.98 7.49 18.73
C TRP A 178 -15.81 6.21 18.53
N TYR A 179 -16.59 6.13 17.44
CA TYR A 179 -17.45 4.99 17.15
C TYR A 179 -16.66 3.71 16.82
N ILE A 180 -15.52 3.80 16.13
CA ILE A 180 -14.62 2.65 15.88
C ILE A 180 -13.99 2.20 17.21
N ARG A 181 -13.65 3.12 18.09
CA ARG A 181 -13.09 2.80 19.42
C ARG A 181 -14.10 2.04 20.26
N VAL A 182 -15.34 2.48 20.29
CA VAL A 182 -16.43 1.80 21.01
C VAL A 182 -16.69 0.42 20.38
N GLY A 183 -16.90 0.36 19.07
CA GLY A 183 -17.18 -0.90 18.36
C GLY A 183 -16.10 -1.95 18.55
N THR A 184 -14.82 -1.58 18.41
CA THR A 184 -13.70 -2.52 18.64
C THR A 184 -13.59 -2.95 20.11
N SER A 185 -13.90 -2.07 21.06
CA SER A 185 -13.90 -2.40 22.48
C SER A 185 -14.98 -3.44 22.84
N VAL A 186 -16.19 -3.26 22.29
CA VAL A 186 -17.31 -4.19 22.44
C VAL A 186 -16.97 -5.53 21.78
N ALA A 187 -16.54 -5.51 20.50
CA ALA A 187 -16.17 -6.73 19.78
C ALA A 187 -15.11 -7.56 20.53
N ARG A 188 -14.08 -6.92 21.04
CA ARG A 188 -13.04 -7.59 21.86
C ARG A 188 -13.61 -8.27 23.11
N ARG A 189 -14.58 -7.66 23.75
CA ARG A 189 -15.20 -8.24 24.98
C ARG A 189 -15.98 -9.52 24.69
N PHE A 190 -16.57 -9.62 23.48
CA PHE A 190 -17.36 -10.79 23.08
C PHE A 190 -16.54 -11.88 22.38
N MET A 191 -15.56 -11.50 21.56
CA MET A 191 -14.80 -12.41 20.70
C MET A 191 -13.55 -12.99 21.38
N LEU A 192 -13.05 -12.37 22.46
CA LEU A 192 -11.82 -12.79 23.14
C LEU A 192 -12.07 -13.36 24.56
N LYS A 193 -13.32 -13.75 24.84
CA LYS A 193 -13.65 -14.62 25.94
C LYS A 193 -13.40 -16.06 25.54
#